data_c109a3cc6ace3e1ac22b5fee23f3d992
#
_entry.id   c109a3cc6ace3e1ac22b5fee23f3d992
#
_cell.length_a   1.000
_cell.length_b   1.000
_cell.length_c   1.000
_cell.angle_alpha   90.00
_cell.angle_beta   90.00
_cell.angle_gamma   90.00
#
_symmetry.space_group_name_H-M   'P 1'
#
loop_
_entity.id
_entity.type
_entity.pdbx_description
1 polymer ?
#
loop_
_entity_poly.entity_id
_entity_poly.type
_entity_poly.pdbx_seq_one_letter_code
_entity_poly.pdbx_strand_id
1 'polypeptide(L)'
;KEASDLEQKYRGCSRSSLSALQKHFSIGDEKTLKASTPLAAGVALKGEVCGALLGGLLAVGLVTASENLGDPKALGKSLAVGHKLYNRFVKEMGTANCLEIQRRRLGKPYHLADPKEYEDFQKAGGYTECSKVVGKAARLAAEFILELKKKTETKE
;
A
#
# COMPACT_ATOMS: atom_id res chain seq x y z
N LYS A 1 8.34 -9.34 4.33
CA LYS A 1 9.40 -8.93 5.27
C LYS A 1 10.01 -7.60 4.83
N GLU A 2 10.57 -7.49 3.62
CA GLU A 2 11.27 -6.29 3.16
C GLU A 2 10.45 -4.99 3.32
N ALA A 3 9.19 -4.96 2.90
CA ALA A 3 8.31 -3.80 3.06
C ALA A 3 8.15 -3.38 4.53
N SER A 4 8.03 -4.34 5.43
CA SER A 4 7.95 -4.12 6.89
C SER A 4 9.25 -3.51 7.44
N ASP A 5 10.39 -4.04 7.01
CA ASP A 5 11.71 -3.55 7.42
C ASP A 5 11.97 -2.12 6.91
N LEU A 6 11.55 -1.81 5.67
CA LEU A 6 11.59 -0.46 5.09
C LEU A 6 10.74 0.53 5.89
N GLU A 7 9.53 0.14 6.29
CA GLU A 7 8.66 0.99 7.11
C GLU A 7 9.27 1.30 8.48
N GLN A 8 9.84 0.32 9.14
CA GLN A 8 10.51 0.55 10.43
C GLN A 8 11.70 1.49 10.30
N LYS A 9 12.47 1.36 9.21
CA LYS A 9 13.71 2.12 9.03
C LYS A 9 13.48 3.53 8.49
N TYR A 10 12.62 3.67 7.46
CA TYR A 10 12.54 4.91 6.68
C TYR A 10 11.21 5.64 6.81
N ARG A 11 10.18 5.00 7.34
CA ARG A 11 8.82 5.52 7.45
C ARG A 11 8.15 5.75 6.07
N GLY A 12 6.84 5.95 6.09
CA GLY A 12 6.08 6.23 4.88
C GLY A 12 5.50 4.98 4.23
N CYS A 13 4.38 4.50 4.81
CA CYS A 13 3.75 3.22 4.50
C CYS A 13 3.47 2.98 3.00
N SER A 14 3.11 4.01 2.22
CA SER A 14 2.92 3.90 0.77
C SER A 14 4.23 3.64 0.03
N ARG A 15 5.29 4.36 0.41
CA ARG A 15 6.63 4.20 -0.18
C ARG A 15 7.24 2.86 0.16
N SER A 16 7.13 2.45 1.41
CA SER A 16 7.69 1.19 1.92
C SER A 16 7.06 -0.02 1.22
N SER A 17 5.73 0.01 1.06
CA SER A 17 5.00 -1.03 0.33
C SER A 17 5.37 -1.05 -1.16
N LEU A 18 5.32 0.11 -1.82
CA LEU A 18 5.64 0.23 -3.24
C LEU A 18 7.10 -0.13 -3.55
N SER A 19 8.06 0.40 -2.78
CA SER A 19 9.51 0.16 -2.99
C SER A 19 9.86 -1.33 -2.96
N ALA A 20 9.33 -2.07 -1.98
CA ALA A 20 9.55 -3.50 -1.91
C ALA A 20 9.00 -4.25 -3.12
N LEU A 21 7.82 -3.84 -3.61
CA LEU A 21 7.19 -4.44 -4.79
C LEU A 21 7.93 -4.06 -6.08
N GLN A 22 8.34 -2.80 -6.23
CA GLN A 22 9.15 -2.35 -7.37
C GLN A 22 10.43 -3.17 -7.50
N LYS A 23 11.15 -3.31 -6.40
CA LYS A 23 12.41 -4.07 -6.37
C LYS A 23 12.19 -5.55 -6.69
N HIS A 24 11.19 -6.18 -6.07
CA HIS A 24 10.95 -7.61 -6.23
C HIS A 24 10.49 -7.99 -7.63
N PHE A 25 9.67 -7.15 -8.26
CA PHE A 25 9.08 -7.41 -9.57
C PHE A 25 9.77 -6.68 -10.72
N SER A 26 10.74 -5.81 -10.45
CA SER A 26 11.40 -4.94 -11.43
C SER A 26 10.39 -4.09 -12.21
N ILE A 27 9.50 -3.39 -11.49
CA ILE A 27 8.42 -2.57 -12.04
C ILE A 27 8.55 -1.11 -11.60
N GLY A 28 8.09 -0.19 -12.44
CA GLY A 28 8.10 1.24 -12.14
C GLY A 28 9.50 1.86 -12.07
N ASP A 29 9.56 3.04 -11.53
CA ASP A 29 10.77 3.86 -11.46
C ASP A 29 10.81 4.74 -10.20
N GLU A 30 11.88 5.55 -10.07
CA GLU A 30 12.02 6.49 -8.96
C GLU A 30 10.95 7.59 -8.95
N LYS A 31 10.42 7.99 -10.11
CA LYS A 31 9.37 9.01 -10.21
C LYS A 31 8.08 8.51 -9.59
N THR A 32 7.72 7.27 -9.89
CA THR A 32 6.56 6.59 -9.28
C THR A 32 6.73 6.48 -7.76
N LEU A 33 7.93 6.13 -7.28
CA LEU A 33 8.21 6.08 -5.85
C LEU A 33 8.08 7.45 -5.18
N LYS A 34 8.63 8.50 -5.79
CA LYS A 34 8.49 9.89 -5.31
C LYS A 34 7.02 10.31 -5.25
N ALA A 35 6.25 10.03 -6.31
CA ALA A 35 4.84 10.37 -6.40
C ALA A 35 3.98 9.66 -5.34
N SER A 36 4.39 8.50 -4.86
CA SER A 36 3.68 7.77 -3.80
C SER A 36 3.83 8.40 -2.41
N THR A 37 4.79 9.28 -2.20
CA THR A 37 5.13 9.83 -0.87
C THR A 37 3.95 10.52 -0.17
N PRO A 38 3.16 11.40 -0.82
CA PRO A 38 2.04 12.06 -0.17
C PRO A 38 0.87 11.12 0.19
N LEU A 39 0.88 9.89 -0.29
CA LEU A 39 -0.16 8.90 0.02
C LEU A 39 0.04 8.22 1.38
N ALA A 40 1.14 8.50 2.06
CA ALA A 40 1.41 7.98 3.40
C ALA A 40 0.47 8.58 4.46
N ALA A 41 0.38 7.88 5.60
CA ALA A 41 -0.40 8.29 6.77
C ALA A 41 -1.89 8.56 6.46
N GLY A 42 -2.47 7.72 5.62
CA GLY A 42 -3.88 7.84 5.23
C GLY A 42 -4.13 9.05 4.35
N VAL A 43 -3.28 9.24 3.35
CA VAL A 43 -3.26 10.36 2.40
C VAL A 43 -2.94 11.69 3.11
N ALA A 44 -1.70 12.13 2.98
CA ALA A 44 -1.22 13.42 3.49
C ALA A 44 -1.61 13.68 4.96
N LEU A 45 -1.40 12.69 5.84
CA LEU A 45 -1.69 12.74 7.28
C LEU A 45 -3.19 12.86 7.63
N LYS A 46 -4.11 12.66 6.68
CA LYS A 46 -5.56 12.80 6.92
C LYS A 46 -6.21 11.59 7.59
N GLY A 47 -5.49 10.46 7.66
CA GLY A 47 -6.05 9.27 8.31
C GLY A 47 -7.12 8.52 7.50
N GLU A 48 -7.20 8.81 6.21
CA GLU A 48 -8.14 8.19 5.25
C GLU A 48 -7.67 6.79 4.83
N VAL A 49 -7.59 6.48 3.55
CA VAL A 49 -7.16 5.16 3.07
C VAL A 49 -5.71 4.86 3.46
N CYS A 50 -5.47 3.67 3.98
CA CYS A 50 -4.16 3.21 4.42
C CYS A 50 -3.11 3.31 3.29
N GLY A 51 -2.02 4.04 3.55
CA GLY A 51 -0.96 4.23 2.56
C GLY A 51 -0.30 2.93 2.12
N ALA A 52 -0.22 1.93 2.98
CA ALA A 52 0.32 0.62 2.61
C ALA A 52 -0.53 -0.06 1.51
N LEU A 53 -1.86 0.02 1.61
CA LEU A 53 -2.76 -0.45 0.57
C LEU A 53 -2.58 0.36 -0.72
N LEU A 54 -2.47 1.70 -0.62
CA LEU A 54 -2.25 2.57 -1.78
C LEU A 54 -0.95 2.24 -2.50
N GLY A 55 0.14 1.96 -1.77
CA GLY A 55 1.40 1.50 -2.37
C GLY A 55 1.25 0.17 -3.12
N GLY A 56 0.47 -0.76 -2.57
CA GLY A 56 0.11 -2.01 -3.26
C GLY A 56 -0.73 -1.79 -4.52
N LEU A 57 -1.70 -0.88 -4.47
CA LEU A 57 -2.52 -0.52 -5.63
C LEU A 57 -1.71 0.14 -6.73
N LEU A 58 -0.75 1.02 -6.39
CA LEU A 58 0.19 1.59 -7.35
C LEU A 58 1.00 0.50 -8.05
N ALA A 59 1.53 -0.47 -7.31
CA ALA A 59 2.27 -1.59 -7.89
C ALA A 59 1.41 -2.44 -8.84
N VAL A 60 0.16 -2.69 -8.48
CA VAL A 60 -0.81 -3.37 -9.36
C VAL A 60 -1.07 -2.55 -10.62
N GLY A 61 -1.24 -1.22 -10.49
CA GLY A 61 -1.39 -0.31 -11.62
C GLY A 61 -0.23 -0.37 -12.59
N LEU A 62 1.01 -0.39 -12.09
CA LEU A 62 2.23 -0.52 -12.92
C LEU A 62 2.25 -1.80 -13.77
N VAL A 63 1.55 -2.85 -13.37
CA VAL A 63 1.50 -4.14 -14.09
C VAL A 63 0.27 -4.25 -14.99
N THR A 64 -0.80 -3.52 -14.69
CA THR A 64 -2.11 -3.75 -15.33
C THR A 64 -2.63 -2.60 -16.16
N ALA A 65 -2.19 -1.38 -15.87
CA ALA A 65 -2.64 -0.18 -16.55
C ALA A 65 -1.87 0.07 -17.86
N SER A 66 -2.36 0.99 -18.66
CA SER A 66 -1.74 1.49 -19.87
C SER A 66 -1.42 2.98 -19.72
N GLU A 67 -0.37 3.46 -20.36
CA GLU A 67 -0.06 4.88 -20.51
C GLU A 67 -1.03 5.59 -21.46
N ASN A 68 -1.67 4.82 -22.35
CA ASN A 68 -2.68 5.33 -23.26
C ASN A 68 -4.01 5.52 -22.50
N LEU A 69 -4.40 6.77 -22.29
CA LEU A 69 -5.69 7.12 -21.66
C LEU A 69 -6.90 6.60 -22.44
N GLY A 70 -6.77 6.36 -23.73
CA GLY A 70 -7.81 5.80 -24.59
C GLY A 70 -7.91 4.28 -24.59
N ASP A 71 -7.28 3.59 -23.62
CA ASP A 71 -7.34 2.11 -23.51
C ASP A 71 -8.34 1.66 -22.41
N PRO A 72 -9.63 1.47 -22.75
CA PRO A 72 -10.64 1.06 -21.78
C PRO A 72 -10.44 -0.37 -21.27
N LYS A 73 -9.74 -1.23 -22.01
CA LYS A 73 -9.48 -2.61 -21.59
C LYS A 73 -8.44 -2.64 -20.46
N ALA A 74 -7.34 -1.88 -20.63
CA ALA A 74 -6.34 -1.75 -19.57
C ALA A 74 -6.91 -1.06 -18.33
N LEU A 75 -7.71 0.00 -18.51
CA LEU A 75 -8.44 0.64 -17.42
C LEU A 75 -9.31 -0.36 -16.66
N GLY A 76 -10.18 -1.08 -17.35
CA GLY A 76 -11.07 -2.06 -16.73
C GLY A 76 -10.32 -3.19 -16.01
N LYS A 77 -9.22 -3.69 -16.60
CA LYS A 77 -8.36 -4.69 -15.99
C LYS A 77 -7.72 -4.17 -14.68
N SER A 78 -7.17 -2.97 -14.71
CA SER A 78 -6.51 -2.35 -13.57
C SER A 78 -7.50 -2.12 -12.42
N LEU A 79 -8.67 -1.57 -12.71
CA LEU A 79 -9.72 -1.35 -11.72
C LEU A 79 -10.22 -2.67 -11.11
N ALA A 80 -10.43 -3.71 -11.92
CA ALA A 80 -10.91 -5.00 -11.44
C ALA A 80 -9.89 -5.68 -10.49
N VAL A 81 -8.61 -5.64 -10.82
CA VAL A 81 -7.55 -6.19 -9.94
C VAL A 81 -7.41 -5.35 -8.68
N GLY A 82 -7.38 -4.02 -8.82
CA GLY A 82 -7.33 -3.10 -7.69
C GLY A 82 -8.50 -3.29 -6.73
N HIS A 83 -9.71 -3.45 -7.25
CA HIS A 83 -10.91 -3.74 -6.44
C HIS A 83 -10.78 -5.04 -5.63
N LYS A 84 -10.25 -6.10 -6.24
CA LYS A 84 -10.01 -7.38 -5.55
C LYS A 84 -8.95 -7.23 -4.46
N LEU A 85 -7.86 -6.53 -4.73
CA LEU A 85 -6.81 -6.27 -3.75
C LEU A 85 -7.36 -5.45 -2.57
N TYR A 86 -8.14 -4.40 -2.84
CA TYR A 86 -8.78 -3.59 -1.83
C TYR A 86 -9.67 -4.43 -0.91
N ASN A 87 -10.55 -5.23 -1.49
CA ASN A 87 -11.46 -6.09 -0.73
C ASN A 87 -10.71 -7.16 0.08
N ARG A 88 -9.65 -7.73 -0.48
CA ARG A 88 -8.80 -8.70 0.23
C ARG A 88 -8.10 -8.05 1.43
N PHE A 89 -7.60 -6.83 1.26
CA PHE A 89 -7.00 -6.07 2.34
C PHE A 89 -8.03 -5.78 3.44
N VAL A 90 -9.22 -5.31 3.10
CA VAL A 90 -10.31 -5.08 4.06
C VAL A 90 -10.68 -6.36 4.80
N LYS A 91 -10.75 -7.48 4.10
CA LYS A 91 -11.03 -8.78 4.74
C LYS A 91 -9.98 -9.16 5.78
N GLU A 92 -8.68 -8.89 5.52
CA GLU A 92 -7.59 -9.24 6.45
C GLU A 92 -7.38 -8.20 7.57
N MET A 93 -7.63 -6.92 7.29
CA MET A 93 -7.41 -5.83 8.23
C MET A 93 -8.67 -5.37 8.96
N GLY A 94 -9.84 -5.77 8.46
CA GLY A 94 -11.15 -5.35 8.93
C GLY A 94 -11.60 -3.98 8.40
N THR A 95 -10.71 -3.21 7.81
CA THR A 95 -10.97 -1.88 7.25
C THR A 95 -9.81 -1.45 6.35
N ALA A 96 -10.06 -0.49 5.46
CA ALA A 96 -9.01 0.21 4.70
C ALA A 96 -8.66 1.58 5.30
N ASN A 97 -9.44 2.08 6.27
CA ASN A 97 -9.23 3.40 6.85
C ASN A 97 -8.04 3.40 7.83
N CYS A 98 -7.12 4.36 7.68
CA CYS A 98 -5.89 4.47 8.45
C CYS A 98 -6.15 4.68 9.95
N LEU A 99 -7.03 5.61 10.32
CA LEU A 99 -7.36 5.87 11.73
C LEU A 99 -8.04 4.67 12.38
N GLU A 100 -8.90 3.97 11.66
CA GLU A 100 -9.56 2.77 12.18
C GLU A 100 -8.60 1.59 12.34
N ILE A 101 -7.61 1.44 11.45
CA ILE A 101 -6.52 0.45 11.62
C ILE A 101 -5.71 0.78 12.88
N GLN A 102 -5.38 2.05 13.10
CA GLN A 102 -4.70 2.48 14.32
C GLN A 102 -5.55 2.17 15.58
N ARG A 103 -6.84 2.50 15.56
CA ARG A 103 -7.75 2.20 16.67
C ARG A 103 -7.73 0.71 17.03
N ARG A 104 -7.79 -0.16 16.04
CA ARG A 104 -7.79 -1.61 16.24
C ARG A 104 -6.47 -2.14 16.78
N ARG A 105 -5.36 -1.51 16.42
CA ARG A 105 -4.01 -1.99 16.76
C ARG A 105 -3.39 -1.32 17.97
N LEU A 106 -3.76 -0.07 18.23
CA LEU A 106 -3.17 0.77 19.27
C LEU A 106 -4.20 1.21 20.32
N GLY A 107 -5.47 0.80 20.17
CA GLY A 107 -6.55 1.12 21.10
C GLY A 107 -7.23 2.47 20.82
N LYS A 108 -6.59 3.38 20.11
CA LYS A 108 -7.15 4.68 19.67
C LYS A 108 -6.55 5.15 18.35
N PRO A 109 -7.23 6.04 17.63
CA PRO A 109 -6.63 6.72 16.47
C PRO A 109 -5.69 7.84 16.93
N TYR A 110 -4.78 8.24 16.05
CA TYR A 110 -3.85 9.34 16.22
C TYR A 110 -3.85 10.22 14.97
N HIS A 111 -4.10 11.52 15.13
CA HIS A 111 -4.04 12.50 14.05
C HIS A 111 -2.59 12.94 13.86
N LEU A 112 -1.87 12.30 12.95
CA LEU A 112 -0.42 12.43 12.82
C LEU A 112 0.05 13.81 12.33
N ALA A 113 -0.87 14.68 11.91
CA ALA A 113 -0.59 16.09 11.64
C ALA A 113 -0.45 16.93 12.93
N ASP A 114 -0.97 16.46 14.04
CA ASP A 114 -0.77 17.06 15.37
C ASP A 114 0.55 16.57 15.97
N PRO A 115 1.49 17.48 16.32
CA PRO A 115 2.81 17.07 16.85
C PRO A 115 2.74 16.24 18.11
N LYS A 116 1.79 16.54 19.01
CA LYS A 116 1.62 15.80 20.27
C LYS A 116 1.06 14.40 20.02
N GLU A 117 0.03 14.28 19.18
CA GLU A 117 -0.54 12.97 18.82
C GLU A 117 0.48 12.12 18.05
N TYR A 118 1.33 12.75 17.23
CA TYR A 118 2.43 12.07 16.56
C TYR A 118 3.45 11.49 17.54
N GLU A 119 3.84 12.26 18.57
CA GLU A 119 4.72 11.77 19.64
C GLU A 119 4.07 10.61 20.41
N ASP A 120 2.80 10.75 20.76
CA ASP A 120 2.03 9.70 21.46
C ASP A 120 1.90 8.43 20.60
N PHE A 121 1.69 8.56 19.29
CA PHE A 121 1.69 7.46 18.34
C PHE A 121 3.04 6.71 18.34
N GLN A 122 4.15 7.44 18.35
CA GLN A 122 5.48 6.83 18.40
C GLN A 122 5.69 6.05 19.70
N LYS A 123 5.32 6.65 20.84
CA LYS A 123 5.42 6.02 22.17
C LYS A 123 4.53 4.78 22.27
N ALA A 124 3.38 4.78 21.62
CA ALA A 124 2.46 3.64 21.58
C ALA A 124 2.94 2.49 20.66
N GLY A 125 4.11 2.60 20.03
CA GLY A 125 4.61 1.60 19.09
C GLY A 125 3.94 1.65 17.71
N GLY A 126 3.43 2.80 17.32
CA GLY A 126 2.67 2.98 16.08
C GLY A 126 3.40 2.48 14.84
N TYR A 127 4.70 2.77 14.70
CA TYR A 127 5.48 2.28 13.56
C TYR A 127 5.72 0.77 13.58
N THR A 128 5.81 0.16 14.75
CA THR A 128 5.90 -1.31 14.88
C THR A 128 4.62 -1.95 14.37
N GLU A 129 3.46 -1.41 14.73
CA GLU A 129 2.19 -1.94 14.24
C GLU A 129 1.95 -1.61 12.75
N CYS A 130 2.28 -0.39 12.30
CA CYS A 130 2.19 -0.03 10.89
C CYS A 130 3.09 -0.89 10.01
N SER A 131 4.29 -1.26 10.46
CA SER A 131 5.19 -2.13 9.69
C SER A 131 4.57 -3.51 9.41
N LYS A 132 3.80 -4.05 10.34
CA LYS A 132 3.05 -5.30 10.14
C LYS A 132 1.96 -5.14 9.07
N VAL A 133 1.28 -3.99 9.06
CA VAL A 133 0.26 -3.65 8.04
C VAL A 133 0.90 -3.51 6.67
N VAL A 134 2.03 -2.80 6.59
CA VAL A 134 2.81 -2.61 5.35
C VAL A 134 3.28 -3.96 4.79
N GLY A 135 3.81 -4.83 5.64
CA GLY A 135 4.20 -6.18 5.24
C GLY A 135 3.04 -7.01 4.68
N LYS A 136 1.86 -6.92 5.30
CA LYS A 136 0.65 -7.60 4.80
C LYS A 136 0.17 -7.02 3.48
N ALA A 137 0.07 -5.71 3.35
CA ALA A 137 -0.35 -5.05 2.12
C ALA A 137 0.56 -5.41 0.94
N ALA A 138 1.88 -5.36 1.14
CA ALA A 138 2.85 -5.73 0.11
C ALA A 138 2.73 -7.22 -0.27
N ARG A 139 2.53 -8.12 0.69
CA ARG A 139 2.30 -9.54 0.42
C ARG A 139 1.06 -9.77 -0.43
N LEU A 140 -0.07 -9.15 -0.07
CA LEU A 140 -1.31 -9.28 -0.83
C LEU A 140 -1.14 -8.78 -2.27
N ALA A 141 -0.53 -7.61 -2.47
CA ALA A 141 -0.27 -7.08 -3.80
C ALA A 141 0.67 -8.01 -4.59
N ALA A 142 1.70 -8.56 -3.96
CA ALA A 142 2.60 -9.52 -4.59
C ALA A 142 1.88 -10.78 -5.07
N GLU A 143 0.96 -11.34 -4.27
CA GLU A 143 0.14 -12.49 -4.65
C GLU A 143 -0.67 -12.20 -5.93
N PHE A 144 -1.32 -11.04 -6.02
CA PHE A 144 -2.05 -10.64 -7.23
C PHE A 144 -1.13 -10.45 -8.45
N ILE A 145 0.03 -9.83 -8.27
CA ILE A 145 1.01 -9.65 -9.36
C ILE A 145 1.51 -11.00 -9.88
N LEU A 146 1.82 -11.94 -8.98
CA LEU A 146 2.26 -13.30 -9.35
C LEU A 146 1.17 -14.07 -10.10
N GLU A 147 -0.09 -13.97 -9.68
CA GLU A 147 -1.22 -14.59 -10.39
C GLU A 147 -1.40 -14.02 -11.81
N LEU A 148 -1.18 -12.71 -11.98
CA LEU A 148 -1.24 -12.06 -13.29
C LEU A 148 -0.13 -12.55 -14.22
N LYS A 149 1.11 -12.65 -13.72
CA LYS A 149 2.26 -13.14 -14.49
C LYS A 149 2.05 -14.58 -14.95
N LYS A 150 1.60 -15.48 -14.08
CA LYS A 150 1.29 -16.88 -14.43
C LYS A 150 0.24 -16.99 -15.55
N LYS A 151 -0.80 -16.16 -15.53
CA LYS A 151 -1.85 -16.15 -16.56
C LYS A 151 -1.36 -15.64 -17.92
N THR A 152 -0.30 -14.88 -17.96
CA THR A 152 0.32 -14.40 -19.20
C THR A 152 1.19 -15.51 -19.82
N GLU A 153 1.99 -16.18 -19.00
CA GLU A 153 2.86 -17.30 -19.43
C GLU A 153 2.09 -18.52 -19.96
N THR A 154 0.86 -18.76 -19.47
CA THR A 154 0.03 -19.89 -19.93
C THR A 154 -0.76 -19.59 -21.22
N LYS A 155 -0.65 -18.38 -21.77
CA LYS A 155 -1.34 -17.98 -23.02
C LYS A 155 -0.39 -17.86 -24.24
N GLU A 156 0.90 -18.03 -23.99
CA GLU A 156 1.94 -18.20 -25.04
C GLU A 156 2.16 -19.67 -25.32
#